data_180a278f8a58730ac18cf33e523c264f
#
_entry.id   180a278f8a58730ac18cf33e523c264f
#
_cell.length_a   1.000
_cell.length_b   1.000
_cell.length_c   1.000
_cell.angle_alpha   90.00
_cell.angle_beta   90.00
_cell.angle_gamma   90.00
#
_symmetry.space_group_name_H-M   'P 1'
#
loop_
_entity.id
_entity.type
_entity.pdbx_description
1 polymer ?
#
loop_
_entity_poly.entity_id
_entity_poly.type
_entity_poly.pdbx_seq_one_letter_code
_entity_poly.pdbx_strand_id
1 'polypeptide(L)'
;MGVAKRFQWVAANPLTSSALLLLIAVPLVRLSAPERRESAGGPVTLHRLLAVSELLQSYRVEAKQSPPQRWQQRLGTEEAGRLWTACDGAIWWTAWLNDGSAVLLLPATASNRSSGQSMLRLVFADPGQASVFEQQSRKGRPPRSRLMKQCLTRLIEGPAVLWSAEALPTMAGPISALLQSASHGCLSLSRHGTRLHFRGVVASRPLDRAPAAAQWVAPESRWSERQPMTPVVHPSELVRLVSPRADLLLGGLLDNASIKQSLETNFGLPLTTLKSLLDAPIQIRLESKDSGPFQAVLHLELQTTLKRHDLAAVLSRVSHALEERGLERHIEDVINPDGRSASQAVVWSRAAGPPLGGWILPPSKDSPEHVSLSIGGPPLPLDRISSRSGKELTLSVRPADLIKQDLMSQSWSASIRDAVALQLRLVPLLKSKSDWQWMEGQLADP
;
A
#
# COMPACT_ATOMS: atom_id res chain seq x y z
N MET A 1 -26.14 -10.74 -16.83
CA MET A 1 -25.87 -11.54 -15.59
C MET A 1 -24.37 -11.74 -15.28
N GLY A 2 -23.47 -10.96 -15.84
CA GLY A 2 -22.00 -11.16 -15.72
C GLY A 2 -21.27 -10.25 -14.71
N VAL A 3 -21.86 -9.14 -14.31
CA VAL A 3 -21.14 -8.11 -13.51
C VAL A 3 -21.16 -8.43 -12.00
N ALA A 4 -22.23 -9.03 -11.48
CA ALA A 4 -22.33 -9.36 -10.06
C ALA A 4 -21.37 -10.48 -9.60
N LYS A 5 -21.00 -11.43 -10.48
CA LYS A 5 -20.05 -12.50 -10.14
C LYS A 5 -18.60 -12.00 -10.01
N ARG A 6 -18.23 -10.92 -10.73
CA ARG A 6 -16.86 -10.33 -10.63
C ARG A 6 -16.64 -9.59 -9.31
N PHE A 7 -17.68 -8.96 -8.77
CA PHE A 7 -17.58 -8.24 -7.49
C PHE A 7 -17.43 -9.16 -6.27
N GLN A 8 -18.04 -10.33 -6.28
CA GLN A 8 -17.89 -11.31 -5.20
C GLN A 8 -16.47 -11.88 -5.11
N TRP A 9 -15.75 -11.94 -6.24
CA TRP A 9 -14.39 -12.48 -6.28
C TRP A 9 -13.34 -11.52 -5.71
N VAL A 10 -13.52 -10.21 -5.93
CA VAL A 10 -12.64 -9.15 -5.34
C VAL A 10 -12.75 -9.12 -3.82
N ALA A 11 -13.94 -9.38 -3.27
CA ALA A 11 -14.13 -9.48 -1.81
C ALA A 11 -13.48 -10.74 -1.20
N ALA A 12 -13.21 -11.78 -2.01
CA ALA A 12 -12.61 -13.03 -1.56
C ALA A 12 -11.08 -13.05 -1.58
N ASN A 13 -10.44 -12.05 -2.22
CA ASN A 13 -8.98 -11.99 -2.35
C ASN A 13 -8.38 -10.66 -1.86
N PRO A 14 -8.55 -10.30 -0.57
CA PRO A 14 -8.07 -9.02 -0.04
C PRO A 14 -6.54 -8.87 -0.02
N LEU A 15 -5.80 -9.97 -0.06
CA LEU A 15 -4.36 -9.96 0.16
C LEU A 15 -3.52 -9.62 -1.07
N THR A 16 -4.03 -9.89 -2.27
CA THR A 16 -3.30 -9.60 -3.51
C THR A 16 -3.17 -8.12 -3.80
N SER A 17 -4.05 -7.36 -3.19
CA SER A 17 -4.17 -5.94 -3.45
C SER A 17 -3.42 -5.06 -2.43
N SER A 18 -3.29 -5.49 -1.17
CA SER A 18 -2.81 -4.64 -0.07
C SER A 18 -1.35 -4.23 -0.19
N ALA A 19 -0.57 -5.08 -0.78
CA ALA A 19 0.86 -4.89 -0.87
C ALA A 19 1.29 -3.85 -1.91
N LEU A 20 0.54 -3.74 -2.98
CA LEU A 20 0.86 -2.86 -4.10
C LEU A 20 0.57 -1.39 -3.83
N LEU A 21 -0.32 -1.15 -2.92
CA LEU A 21 -0.92 0.16 -2.77
C LEU A 21 -0.13 1.18 -2.00
N LEU A 22 0.70 0.72 -1.11
CA LEU A 22 1.57 1.59 -0.34
C LEU A 22 2.51 2.45 -1.20
N LEU A 23 2.65 2.09 -2.47
CA LEU A 23 3.57 2.75 -3.35
C LEU A 23 2.93 3.72 -4.31
N ILE A 24 1.63 3.68 -4.37
CA ILE A 24 1.02 4.25 -5.53
C ILE A 24 0.14 5.41 -5.16
N ALA A 25 0.62 6.19 -4.30
CA ALA A 25 0.25 7.58 -4.22
C ALA A 25 0.59 8.36 -5.52
N VAL A 26 0.79 7.64 -6.62
CA VAL A 26 0.84 8.27 -7.95
C VAL A 26 -0.59 8.36 -8.43
N PRO A 27 -1.15 9.55 -8.47
CA PRO A 27 -2.55 9.76 -8.72
C PRO A 27 -2.94 9.39 -10.15
N LEU A 28 -3.79 8.39 -10.24
CA LEU A 28 -4.46 8.00 -11.45
C LEU A 28 -5.94 8.30 -11.39
N VAL A 29 -6.24 9.52 -11.17
CA VAL A 29 -7.55 10.00 -11.53
C VAL A 29 -7.54 10.28 -13.03
N ARG A 30 -8.23 9.47 -13.82
CA ARG A 30 -8.62 9.84 -15.18
C ARG A 30 -9.46 11.11 -15.06
N LEU A 31 -8.85 12.26 -15.34
CA LEU A 31 -9.57 13.50 -15.55
C LEU A 31 -10.09 13.50 -16.99
N SER A 32 -11.23 12.86 -17.19
CA SER A 32 -12.06 13.16 -18.35
C SER A 32 -13.05 14.26 -17.94
N ALA A 33 -12.64 15.48 -18.08
CA ALA A 33 -13.54 16.63 -18.00
C ALA A 33 -13.17 17.67 -19.09
N PRO A 34 -14.15 18.30 -19.72
CA PRO A 34 -13.92 19.24 -20.80
C PRO A 34 -13.24 20.51 -20.29
N GLU A 35 -12.41 21.05 -21.17
CA GLU A 35 -11.62 22.26 -20.98
C GLU A 35 -12.47 23.48 -20.60
N ARG A 36 -12.08 24.18 -19.54
CA ARG A 36 -12.47 25.58 -19.34
C ARG A 36 -11.39 26.41 -18.66
N ARG A 37 -11.38 27.68 -19.01
CA ARG A 37 -10.38 28.72 -18.77
C ARG A 37 -10.18 29.11 -17.30
N GLU A 38 -9.01 29.62 -17.05
CA GLU A 38 -8.36 29.95 -15.78
C GLU A 38 -9.04 31.06 -14.96
N SER A 39 -8.98 30.97 -13.63
CA SER A 39 -8.96 32.12 -12.75
C SER A 39 -7.61 32.16 -11.99
N ALA A 40 -6.96 33.33 -12.05
CA ALA A 40 -5.74 33.55 -11.27
C ALA A 40 -6.13 33.73 -9.80
N GLY A 41 -5.80 32.72 -8.98
CA GLY A 41 -5.89 32.84 -7.51
C GLY A 41 -4.77 33.74 -6.98
N GLY A 42 -5.02 34.42 -5.88
CA GLY A 42 -4.02 35.23 -5.19
C GLY A 42 -2.84 34.42 -4.66
N PRO A 43 -1.80 35.06 -4.09
CA PRO A 43 -0.62 34.37 -3.56
C PRO A 43 -0.98 33.41 -2.46
N VAL A 44 -0.86 32.12 -2.72
CA VAL A 44 -1.15 31.06 -1.76
C VAL A 44 0.16 30.42 -1.33
N THR A 45 0.34 30.30 -0.05
CA THR A 45 1.47 29.56 0.51
C THR A 45 1.13 28.07 0.54
N LEU A 46 2.12 27.19 0.28
CA LEU A 46 1.93 25.74 0.22
C LEU A 46 1.27 25.17 1.49
N HIS A 47 1.52 25.77 2.65
CA HIS A 47 0.90 25.32 3.90
C HIS A 47 -0.62 25.56 3.98
N ARG A 48 -1.17 26.54 3.22
CA ARG A 48 -2.62 26.72 3.14
C ARG A 48 -3.28 25.63 2.31
N LEU A 49 -2.58 25.13 1.29
CA LEU A 49 -3.02 24.00 0.50
C LEU A 49 -3.15 22.72 1.33
N LEU A 50 -2.21 22.49 2.24
CA LEU A 50 -2.25 21.32 3.11
C LEU A 50 -3.52 21.22 3.97
N ALA A 51 -4.13 22.36 4.28
CA ALA A 51 -5.35 22.38 5.08
C ALA A 51 -6.61 21.96 4.31
N VAL A 52 -6.53 21.93 2.99
CA VAL A 52 -7.68 21.70 2.09
C VAL A 52 -7.40 20.58 1.07
N SER A 53 -6.21 20.01 1.09
CA SER A 53 -5.82 18.94 0.17
C SER A 53 -5.76 17.60 0.88
N GLU A 54 -6.38 16.61 0.30
CA GLU A 54 -6.27 15.21 0.72
C GLU A 54 -4.99 14.57 0.19
N LEU A 55 -4.60 14.98 -1.03
CA LEU A 55 -3.41 14.50 -1.70
C LEU A 55 -2.68 15.68 -2.35
N LEU A 56 -1.38 15.77 -2.11
CA LEU A 56 -0.50 16.78 -2.72
C LEU A 56 0.73 16.09 -3.26
N GLN A 57 1.01 16.29 -4.54
CA GLN A 57 2.18 15.72 -5.19
C GLN A 57 3.00 16.79 -5.89
N SER A 58 4.31 16.77 -5.67
CA SER A 58 5.29 17.64 -6.35
C SER A 58 6.01 16.90 -7.46
N TYR A 59 6.36 17.63 -8.50
CA TYR A 59 7.07 17.15 -9.67
C TYR A 59 8.14 18.15 -10.06
N ARG A 60 9.20 17.69 -10.72
CA ARG A 60 10.19 18.58 -11.35
C ARG A 60 9.86 18.80 -12.81
N VAL A 61 10.00 20.02 -13.27
CA VAL A 61 9.95 20.35 -14.72
C VAL A 61 11.25 19.87 -15.35
N GLU A 62 11.14 19.14 -16.44
CA GLU A 62 12.25 18.68 -17.26
C GLU A 62 12.00 19.15 -18.70
N ALA A 63 12.63 20.25 -19.11
CA ALA A 63 12.36 20.90 -20.42
C ALA A 63 12.61 19.97 -21.62
N LYS A 64 13.43 18.92 -21.44
CA LYS A 64 13.66 17.91 -22.47
C LYS A 64 12.45 17.00 -22.74
N GLN A 65 11.48 16.98 -21.84
CA GLN A 65 10.24 16.23 -21.96
C GLN A 65 9.11 17.17 -22.39
N SER A 66 8.11 16.62 -23.06
CA SER A 66 6.89 17.38 -23.35
C SER A 66 6.10 17.66 -22.07
N PRO A 67 5.37 18.79 -22.01
CA PRO A 67 4.49 19.09 -20.90
C PRO A 67 3.52 17.93 -20.64
N PRO A 68 3.28 17.57 -19.37
CA PRO A 68 2.29 16.56 -19.04
C PRO A 68 0.91 16.90 -19.60
N GLN A 69 0.13 15.89 -19.97
CA GLN A 69 -1.21 16.07 -20.52
C GLN A 69 -2.10 17.00 -19.66
N ARG A 70 -1.93 16.96 -18.33
CA ARG A 70 -2.64 17.83 -17.38
C ARG A 70 -2.36 19.32 -17.61
N TRP A 71 -1.11 19.68 -17.93
CA TRP A 71 -0.77 21.05 -18.28
C TRP A 71 -1.44 21.46 -19.56
N GLN A 72 -1.37 20.60 -20.60
CA GLN A 72 -1.98 20.87 -21.90
C GLN A 72 -3.50 21.02 -21.80
N GLN A 73 -4.16 20.18 -21.00
CA GLN A 73 -5.60 20.25 -20.75
C GLN A 73 -6.04 21.52 -20.02
N ARG A 74 -5.19 22.03 -19.12
CA ARG A 74 -5.54 23.19 -18.26
C ARG A 74 -5.16 24.53 -18.88
N LEU A 75 -4.06 24.58 -19.61
CA LEU A 75 -3.48 25.80 -20.14
C LEU A 75 -3.63 25.93 -21.67
N GLY A 76 -3.99 24.84 -22.35
CA GLY A 76 -3.83 24.71 -23.78
C GLY A 76 -2.40 24.34 -24.17
N THR A 77 -2.22 23.72 -25.33
CA THR A 77 -0.94 23.13 -25.76
C THR A 77 0.18 24.16 -25.87
N GLU A 78 -0.10 25.31 -26.44
CA GLU A 78 0.88 26.39 -26.69
C GLU A 78 1.38 27.02 -25.40
N GLU A 79 0.47 27.45 -24.51
CA GLU A 79 0.81 28.09 -23.25
C GLU A 79 1.50 27.07 -22.30
N ALA A 80 1.05 25.83 -22.29
CA ALA A 80 1.72 24.74 -21.54
C ALA A 80 3.16 24.54 -22.00
N GLY A 81 3.43 24.50 -23.31
CA GLY A 81 4.77 24.38 -23.88
C GLY A 81 5.67 25.55 -23.51
N ARG A 82 5.17 26.78 -23.67
CA ARG A 82 5.89 28.01 -23.33
C ARG A 82 6.29 28.06 -21.86
N LEU A 83 5.34 27.80 -20.94
CA LEU A 83 5.59 27.82 -19.50
C LEU A 83 6.47 26.67 -19.06
N TRP A 84 6.30 25.49 -19.66
CA TRP A 84 7.13 24.33 -19.35
C TRP A 84 8.61 24.60 -19.59
N THR A 85 8.93 25.15 -20.77
CA THR A 85 10.30 25.53 -21.10
C THR A 85 10.84 26.64 -20.17
N ALA A 86 10.00 27.64 -19.86
CA ALA A 86 10.40 28.74 -18.98
C ALA A 86 10.62 28.33 -17.51
N CYS A 87 10.06 27.21 -17.08
CA CYS A 87 10.13 26.70 -15.70
C CYS A 87 11.07 25.52 -15.54
N ASP A 88 12.01 25.30 -16.47
CA ASP A 88 12.94 24.16 -16.37
C ASP A 88 13.64 24.08 -15.01
N GLY A 89 13.70 22.86 -14.45
CA GLY A 89 14.24 22.59 -13.11
C GLY A 89 13.38 23.03 -11.93
N ALA A 90 12.30 23.80 -12.17
CA ALA A 90 11.39 24.23 -11.12
C ALA A 90 10.48 23.09 -10.64
N ILE A 91 9.92 23.25 -9.45
CA ILE A 91 8.93 22.32 -8.88
C ILE A 91 7.53 22.86 -9.15
N TRP A 92 6.64 22.00 -9.58
CA TRP A 92 5.22 22.24 -9.69
C TRP A 92 4.43 21.18 -8.92
N TRP A 93 3.16 21.45 -8.60
CA TRP A 93 2.36 20.55 -7.76
C TRP A 93 1.00 20.28 -8.37
N THR A 94 0.45 19.12 -8.04
CA THR A 94 -0.97 18.82 -8.18
C THR A 94 -1.54 18.58 -6.80
N ALA A 95 -2.62 19.26 -6.46
CA ALA A 95 -3.37 19.05 -5.23
C ALA A 95 -4.76 18.50 -5.57
N TRP A 96 -5.19 17.50 -4.84
CA TRP A 96 -6.57 17.01 -4.82
C TRP A 96 -7.21 17.52 -3.56
N LEU A 97 -8.28 18.27 -3.73
CA LEU A 97 -9.01 18.91 -2.62
C LEU A 97 -10.02 17.94 -2.03
N ASN A 98 -10.54 18.29 -0.85
CA ASN A 98 -11.52 17.48 -0.12
C ASN A 98 -12.86 17.25 -0.86
N ASP A 99 -13.13 18.00 -1.91
CA ASP A 99 -14.26 17.81 -2.82
C ASP A 99 -13.93 16.89 -4.03
N GLY A 100 -12.73 16.32 -4.05
CA GLY A 100 -12.23 15.47 -5.14
C GLY A 100 -11.73 16.26 -6.37
N SER A 101 -11.81 17.59 -6.35
CA SER A 101 -11.31 18.40 -7.45
C SER A 101 -9.78 18.47 -7.46
N ALA A 102 -9.19 18.53 -8.66
CA ALA A 102 -7.74 18.64 -8.81
C ALA A 102 -7.34 20.06 -9.23
N VAL A 103 -6.35 20.59 -8.53
CA VAL A 103 -5.77 21.92 -8.80
C VAL A 103 -4.33 21.75 -9.23
N LEU A 104 -3.95 22.44 -10.33
CA LEU A 104 -2.57 22.52 -10.78
C LEU A 104 -1.94 23.78 -10.18
N LEU A 105 -0.75 23.60 -9.59
CA LEU A 105 0.02 24.69 -9.02
C LEU A 105 1.33 24.85 -9.80
N LEU A 106 1.52 26.03 -10.34
CA LEU A 106 2.68 26.38 -11.11
C LEU A 106 3.62 27.28 -10.31
N PRO A 107 4.94 27.15 -10.49
CA PRO A 107 5.89 28.11 -9.91
C PRO A 107 5.65 29.49 -10.51
N ALA A 108 5.80 30.54 -9.72
CA ALA A 108 5.83 31.90 -10.24
C ALA A 108 7.02 32.07 -11.18
N THR A 109 6.77 32.69 -12.33
CA THR A 109 7.83 33.03 -13.29
C THR A 109 8.80 34.06 -12.68
N ALA A 110 10.04 34.08 -13.18
CA ALA A 110 11.14 34.87 -12.63
C ALA A 110 10.87 36.39 -12.47
N SER A 111 9.92 36.93 -13.24
CA SER A 111 9.52 38.35 -13.15
C SER A 111 8.87 38.74 -11.81
N ASN A 112 8.37 37.78 -11.00
CA ASN A 112 7.70 38.04 -9.74
C ASN A 112 8.50 37.61 -8.49
N ARG A 113 9.79 37.28 -8.62
CA ARG A 113 10.63 36.80 -7.50
C ARG A 113 11.13 37.90 -6.56
N SER A 114 10.86 39.17 -6.82
CA SER A 114 11.41 40.29 -6.06
C SER A 114 10.85 40.46 -4.63
N SER A 115 9.82 39.69 -4.22
CA SER A 115 9.18 39.85 -2.89
C SER A 115 9.46 38.73 -1.89
N GLY A 116 10.41 37.84 -2.12
CA GLY A 116 10.82 36.81 -1.14
C GLY A 116 9.77 35.75 -0.78
N GLN A 117 8.55 35.87 -1.25
CA GLN A 117 7.48 34.86 -1.11
C GLN A 117 7.28 34.16 -2.46
N SER A 118 7.47 32.86 -2.47
CA SER A 118 7.16 32.03 -3.65
C SER A 118 5.65 32.08 -3.90
N MET A 119 5.25 32.98 -4.83
CA MET A 119 3.85 33.07 -5.25
C MET A 119 3.58 31.90 -6.20
N LEU A 120 2.63 31.04 -5.83
CA LEU A 120 2.17 29.94 -6.67
C LEU A 120 0.98 30.40 -7.51
N ARG A 121 0.99 30.09 -8.81
CA ARG A 121 -0.16 30.28 -9.68
C ARG A 121 -1.04 29.02 -9.59
N LEU A 122 -2.27 29.20 -9.16
CA LEU A 122 -3.27 28.15 -9.09
C LEU A 122 -4.07 28.12 -10.39
N VAL A 123 -4.22 26.92 -10.95
CA VAL A 123 -5.02 26.66 -12.15
C VAL A 123 -6.09 25.63 -11.82
N PHE A 124 -7.32 26.08 -11.76
CA PHE A 124 -8.49 25.25 -11.49
C PHE A 124 -9.12 24.73 -12.79
N ALA A 125 -9.90 23.65 -12.69
CA ALA A 125 -10.72 23.18 -13.80
C ALA A 125 -11.91 24.10 -14.04
N ASP A 126 -12.50 24.59 -12.95
CA ASP A 126 -13.65 25.47 -12.93
C ASP A 126 -13.30 26.77 -12.17
N PRO A 127 -13.51 27.93 -12.77
CA PRO A 127 -13.29 29.22 -12.10
C PRO A 127 -14.06 29.38 -10.78
N GLY A 128 -15.24 28.77 -10.64
CA GLY A 128 -16.02 28.77 -9.42
C GLY A 128 -15.31 28.13 -8.22
N GLN A 129 -14.46 27.16 -8.46
CA GLN A 129 -13.69 26.49 -7.42
C GLN A 129 -12.65 27.40 -6.74
N ALA A 130 -12.18 28.44 -7.44
CA ALA A 130 -11.19 29.37 -6.89
C ALA A 130 -11.72 30.11 -5.66
N SER A 131 -12.97 30.55 -5.69
CA SER A 131 -13.60 31.27 -4.55
C SER A 131 -13.82 30.35 -3.35
N VAL A 132 -14.25 29.12 -3.58
CA VAL A 132 -14.42 28.11 -2.53
C VAL A 132 -13.05 27.77 -1.90
N PHE A 133 -12.05 27.57 -2.72
CA PHE A 133 -10.68 27.31 -2.26
C PHE A 133 -10.13 28.47 -1.42
N GLU A 134 -10.29 29.72 -1.86
CA GLU A 134 -9.85 30.89 -1.08
C GLU A 134 -10.51 30.92 0.29
N GLN A 135 -11.82 30.70 0.37
CA GLN A 135 -12.54 30.68 1.62
C GLN A 135 -12.06 29.59 2.55
N GLN A 136 -11.85 28.38 2.05
CA GLN A 136 -11.38 27.23 2.83
C GLN A 136 -9.92 27.41 3.26
N SER A 137 -9.05 27.85 2.35
CA SER A 137 -7.61 28.02 2.60
C SER A 137 -7.28 29.12 3.62
N ARG A 138 -8.14 30.13 3.79
CA ARG A 138 -7.98 31.16 4.84
C ARG A 138 -8.03 30.58 6.25
N LYS A 139 -8.71 29.44 6.44
CA LYS A 139 -8.79 28.73 7.74
C LYS A 139 -7.56 27.85 8.01
N GLY A 140 -6.70 27.67 7.00
CA GLY A 140 -5.51 26.84 7.12
C GLY A 140 -4.52 27.36 8.14
N ARG A 141 -4.06 26.48 9.02
CA ARG A 141 -3.04 26.77 10.03
C ARG A 141 -1.68 26.26 9.58
N PRO A 142 -0.60 26.96 9.93
CA PRO A 142 0.73 26.45 9.64
C PRO A 142 0.98 25.11 10.36
N PRO A 143 1.75 24.21 9.76
CA PRO A 143 2.06 22.90 10.34
C PRO A 143 2.79 23.07 11.67
N ARG A 144 2.35 22.32 12.68
CA ARG A 144 2.86 22.38 14.05
C ARG A 144 3.98 21.37 14.28
N SER A 145 3.82 20.15 13.75
CA SER A 145 4.80 19.11 13.99
C SER A 145 6.09 19.33 13.18
N ARG A 146 7.21 18.90 13.75
CA ARG A 146 8.51 18.91 13.07
C ARG A 146 8.46 18.03 11.81
N LEU A 147 7.81 16.89 11.90
CA LEU A 147 7.69 15.94 10.80
C LEU A 147 6.94 16.55 9.60
N MET A 148 5.81 17.23 9.83
CA MET A 148 5.07 17.89 8.77
C MET A 148 5.87 19.05 8.14
N LYS A 149 6.63 19.81 8.95
CA LYS A 149 7.53 20.84 8.41
C LYS A 149 8.60 20.25 7.51
N GLN A 150 9.20 19.13 7.90
CA GLN A 150 10.19 18.42 7.09
C GLN A 150 9.56 17.87 5.80
N CYS A 151 8.33 17.37 5.85
CA CYS A 151 7.59 16.96 4.65
C CYS A 151 7.38 18.13 3.68
N LEU A 152 6.95 19.30 4.18
CA LEU A 152 6.83 20.50 3.34
C LEU A 152 8.14 20.88 2.65
N THR A 153 9.25 20.82 3.38
CA THR A 153 10.56 21.04 2.80
C THR A 153 10.82 20.08 1.62
N ARG A 154 10.49 18.80 1.76
CA ARG A 154 10.65 17.82 0.68
C ARG A 154 9.79 18.13 -0.53
N LEU A 155 8.53 18.53 -0.32
CA LEU A 155 7.61 18.94 -1.39
C LEU A 155 8.11 20.18 -2.15
N ILE A 156 8.89 21.04 -1.52
CA ILE A 156 9.48 22.24 -2.14
C ILE A 156 10.80 21.92 -2.85
N GLU A 157 11.61 21.05 -2.28
CA GLU A 157 12.96 20.74 -2.78
C GLU A 157 12.96 19.76 -3.97
N GLY A 158 11.94 18.90 -4.09
CA GLY A 158 11.95 17.86 -5.12
C GLY A 158 10.63 17.13 -5.30
N PRO A 159 10.60 16.11 -6.14
CA PRO A 159 9.46 15.25 -6.29
C PRO A 159 9.12 14.55 -4.96
N ALA A 160 7.88 14.72 -4.52
CA ALA A 160 7.39 14.13 -3.28
C ALA A 160 5.86 14.00 -3.34
N VAL A 161 5.31 13.20 -2.44
CA VAL A 161 3.88 13.00 -2.30
C VAL A 161 3.49 13.05 -0.83
N LEU A 162 2.41 13.74 -0.53
CA LEU A 162 1.77 13.80 0.77
C LEU A 162 0.30 13.41 0.62
N TRP A 163 -0.20 12.56 1.50
CA TRP A 163 -1.62 12.17 1.53
C TRP A 163 -2.18 12.11 2.94
N SER A 164 -3.49 12.26 3.04
CA SER A 164 -4.29 12.06 4.26
C SER A 164 -5.15 10.81 4.13
N ALA A 165 -5.84 10.45 5.21
CA ALA A 165 -6.70 9.28 5.26
C ALA A 165 -7.85 9.35 4.24
N GLU A 166 -8.33 10.55 3.96
CA GLU A 166 -9.43 10.82 3.02
C GLU A 166 -9.03 10.49 1.57
N ALA A 167 -7.75 10.67 1.21
CA ALA A 167 -7.25 10.31 -0.12
C ALA A 167 -7.13 8.79 -0.31
N LEU A 168 -7.00 8.03 0.76
CA LEU A 168 -6.71 6.61 0.70
C LEU A 168 -7.74 5.79 -0.09
N PRO A 169 -9.06 5.98 0.07
CA PRO A 169 -10.05 5.28 -0.74
C PRO A 169 -9.93 5.59 -2.24
N THR A 170 -9.65 6.84 -2.59
CA THR A 170 -9.46 7.25 -4.00
C THR A 170 -8.18 6.69 -4.59
N MET A 171 -7.11 6.62 -3.80
CA MET A 171 -5.81 6.08 -4.20
C MET A 171 -5.82 4.56 -4.26
N ALA A 172 -6.48 3.93 -3.31
CA ALA A 172 -6.33 2.55 -2.92
C ALA A 172 -7.58 1.69 -3.17
N GLY A 173 -8.70 2.32 -3.46
CA GLY A 173 -9.95 1.60 -3.71
C GLY A 173 -10.34 0.67 -2.55
N PRO A 174 -10.87 -0.53 -2.87
CA PRO A 174 -11.40 -1.45 -1.86
C PRO A 174 -10.41 -1.91 -0.79
N ILE A 175 -9.10 -1.81 -1.07
CA ILE A 175 -8.07 -2.29 -0.15
C ILE A 175 -7.56 -1.19 0.80
N SER A 176 -8.12 0.02 0.72
CA SER A 176 -7.85 1.10 1.67
C SER A 176 -8.00 0.66 3.13
N ALA A 177 -8.92 -0.28 3.39
CA ALA A 177 -9.11 -0.86 4.73
C ALA A 177 -7.87 -1.59 5.27
N LEU A 178 -7.04 -2.17 4.40
CA LEU A 178 -5.79 -2.86 4.77
C LEU A 178 -4.63 -1.89 5.00
N LEU A 179 -4.78 -0.64 4.57
CA LEU A 179 -3.73 0.38 4.60
C LEU A 179 -3.92 1.40 5.73
N GLN A 180 -4.76 1.11 6.70
CA GLN A 180 -5.04 2.03 7.81
C GLN A 180 -3.79 2.41 8.61
N SER A 181 -2.81 1.52 8.70
CA SER A 181 -1.50 1.81 9.31
C SER A 181 -0.67 2.85 8.54
N ALA A 182 -1.00 3.09 7.25
CA ALA A 182 -0.39 4.07 6.36
C ALA A 182 -1.42 5.05 5.78
N SER A 183 -2.48 5.32 6.53
CA SER A 183 -3.55 6.22 6.10
C SER A 183 -3.07 7.65 5.83
N HIS A 184 -2.00 8.06 6.46
CA HIS A 184 -1.31 9.32 6.23
C HIS A 184 0.13 9.06 5.83
N GLY A 185 0.67 9.87 4.95
CA GLY A 185 2.09 9.69 4.60
C GLY A 185 2.67 10.83 3.81
N CYS A 186 3.99 10.85 3.81
CA CYS A 186 4.79 11.76 3.01
C CYS A 186 6.03 11.02 2.52
N LEU A 187 6.25 10.97 1.21
CA LEU A 187 7.37 10.29 0.59
C LEU A 187 8.10 11.23 -0.38
N SER A 188 9.43 11.25 -0.31
CA SER A 188 10.27 11.79 -1.38
C SER A 188 10.43 10.74 -2.47
N LEU A 189 10.42 11.18 -3.71
CA LEU A 189 10.55 10.34 -4.89
C LEU A 189 11.85 10.71 -5.62
N SER A 190 12.60 9.71 -6.07
CA SER A 190 13.79 9.92 -6.89
C SER A 190 13.90 8.83 -7.95
N ARG A 191 14.33 9.21 -9.16
CA ARG A 191 14.51 8.26 -10.25
C ARG A 191 16.01 8.04 -10.49
N HIS A 192 16.42 6.78 -10.54
CA HIS A 192 17.77 6.36 -10.87
C HIS A 192 17.71 5.31 -11.99
N GLY A 193 17.96 5.76 -13.22
CA GLY A 193 17.77 4.93 -14.41
C GLY A 193 16.31 4.50 -14.57
N THR A 194 16.08 3.19 -14.65
CA THR A 194 14.74 2.58 -14.76
C THR A 194 14.08 2.33 -13.39
N ARG A 195 14.63 2.82 -12.29
CA ARG A 195 14.09 2.57 -10.96
C ARG A 195 13.56 3.87 -10.33
N LEU A 196 12.35 3.81 -9.82
CA LEU A 196 11.77 4.84 -8.97
C LEU A 196 12.02 4.44 -7.50
N HIS A 197 12.80 5.24 -6.80
CA HIS A 197 13.01 5.12 -5.35
C HIS A 197 12.06 6.05 -4.62
N PHE A 198 11.56 5.59 -3.49
CA PHE A 198 10.74 6.39 -2.60
C PHE A 198 11.14 6.13 -1.16
N ARG A 199 11.11 7.19 -0.35
CA ARG A 199 11.44 7.13 1.08
C ARG A 199 10.73 8.23 1.85
N GLY A 200 10.31 7.91 3.06
CA GLY A 200 9.66 8.89 3.92
C GLY A 200 8.93 8.31 5.10
N VAL A 201 7.87 8.94 5.51
CA VAL A 201 7.12 8.56 6.70
C VAL A 201 5.67 8.26 6.35
N VAL A 202 5.15 7.20 6.92
CA VAL A 202 3.73 6.84 6.90
C VAL A 202 3.20 6.68 8.33
N ALA A 203 1.92 6.89 8.51
CA ALA A 203 1.30 6.82 9.82
C ALA A 203 -0.19 6.47 9.75
N SER A 204 -0.71 5.90 10.83
CA SER A 204 -2.15 5.72 11.07
C SER A 204 -2.85 6.99 11.55
N ARG A 205 -2.09 8.06 11.82
CA ARG A 205 -2.57 9.34 12.34
C ARG A 205 -2.00 10.52 11.54
N PRO A 206 -2.67 11.68 11.54
CA PRO A 206 -2.19 12.87 10.85
C PRO A 206 -0.74 13.22 11.22
N LEU A 207 0.11 13.45 10.23
CA LEU A 207 1.52 13.77 10.42
C LEU A 207 1.73 15.04 11.27
N ASP A 208 0.76 15.97 11.26
CA ASP A 208 0.82 17.18 12.11
C ASP A 208 0.63 16.89 13.60
N ARG A 209 0.14 15.71 13.97
CA ARG A 209 0.04 15.22 15.35
C ARG A 209 1.22 14.37 15.78
N ALA A 210 2.26 14.28 14.96
CA ALA A 210 3.44 13.51 15.29
C ALA A 210 4.14 14.06 16.54
N PRO A 211 4.61 13.18 17.46
CA PRO A 211 5.34 13.62 18.64
C PRO A 211 6.68 14.25 18.23
N ALA A 212 7.21 15.13 19.09
CA ALA A 212 8.47 15.84 18.81
C ALA A 212 9.65 14.92 18.53
N ALA A 213 9.64 13.70 19.07
CA ALA A 213 10.65 12.68 18.84
C ALA A 213 10.58 12.05 17.44
N ALA A 214 9.43 12.13 16.75
CA ALA A 214 9.30 11.66 15.39
C ALA A 214 9.98 12.63 14.42
N GLN A 215 10.99 12.14 13.72
CA GLN A 215 11.79 12.94 12.79
C GLN A 215 11.88 12.22 11.43
N TRP A 216 12.09 12.99 10.39
CA TRP A 216 12.41 12.50 9.05
C TRP A 216 13.86 12.04 8.99
N VAL A 217 14.16 10.97 9.70
CA VAL A 217 15.49 10.36 9.71
C VAL A 217 15.32 8.91 9.38
N ALA A 218 15.96 8.47 8.32
CA ALA A 218 16.01 7.05 8.01
C ALA A 218 16.62 6.33 9.22
N PRO A 219 15.95 5.30 9.79
CA PRO A 219 16.63 4.41 10.71
C PRO A 219 17.88 3.88 10.00
N GLU A 220 18.96 3.59 10.75
CA GLU A 220 20.23 3.13 10.18
C GLU A 220 19.95 2.14 9.04
N SER A 221 20.14 2.64 7.82
CA SER A 221 19.73 1.93 6.63
C SER A 221 20.71 0.80 6.38
N ARG A 222 20.24 -0.43 6.56
CA ARG A 222 20.93 -1.60 6.02
C ARG A 222 20.81 -1.67 4.49
N TRP A 223 20.04 -0.78 3.90
CA TRP A 223 19.88 -0.63 2.48
C TRP A 223 20.92 0.33 1.94
N SER A 224 22.03 -0.22 1.53
CA SER A 224 22.97 0.53 0.69
C SER A 224 22.26 0.83 -0.64
N GLU A 225 22.23 2.11 -1.04
CA GLU A 225 21.77 2.51 -2.40
C GLU A 225 22.50 1.73 -3.51
N ARG A 226 23.61 1.10 -3.16
CA ARG A 226 24.47 0.30 -4.07
C ARG A 226 24.15 -1.19 -4.10
N GLN A 227 23.43 -1.72 -3.13
CA GLN A 227 23.00 -3.12 -3.21
C GLN A 227 21.68 -3.20 -3.96
N PRO A 228 21.67 -3.75 -5.17
CA PRO A 228 20.41 -4.06 -5.82
C PRO A 228 19.64 -4.99 -4.88
N MET A 229 18.42 -4.61 -4.50
CA MET A 229 17.52 -5.54 -3.86
C MET A 229 17.25 -6.63 -4.87
N THR A 230 17.95 -7.74 -4.73
CA THR A 230 17.66 -8.92 -5.51
C THR A 230 16.43 -9.53 -4.87
N PRO A 231 15.27 -9.51 -5.51
CA PRO A 231 14.17 -10.28 -5.01
C PRO A 231 14.61 -11.74 -5.03
N VAL A 232 14.86 -12.32 -3.86
CA VAL A 232 14.95 -13.78 -3.73
C VAL A 232 13.50 -14.28 -3.80
N VAL A 233 12.93 -14.14 -5.00
CA VAL A 233 11.55 -14.54 -5.24
C VAL A 233 11.63 -15.74 -6.19
N HIS A 234 11.06 -16.84 -5.74
CA HIS A 234 10.88 -18.02 -6.61
C HIS A 234 10.13 -17.56 -7.88
N PRO A 235 10.42 -18.09 -9.08
CA PRO A 235 9.76 -17.67 -10.31
C PRO A 235 8.22 -17.68 -10.28
N SER A 236 7.61 -18.59 -9.51
CA SER A 236 6.16 -18.67 -9.31
C SER A 236 5.63 -17.67 -8.27
N GLU A 237 6.49 -17.06 -7.45
CA GLU A 237 6.06 -16.18 -6.37
C GLU A 237 5.74 -14.78 -6.90
N LEU A 238 4.48 -14.38 -6.76
CA LEU A 238 3.95 -13.09 -7.20
C LEU A 238 4.05 -12.02 -6.11
N VAL A 239 3.83 -12.43 -4.86
CA VAL A 239 3.87 -11.56 -3.68
C VAL A 239 4.52 -12.30 -2.53
N ARG A 240 5.45 -11.64 -1.86
CA ARG A 240 5.96 -12.02 -0.54
C ARG A 240 5.86 -10.85 0.40
N LEU A 241 5.21 -11.07 1.53
CA LEU A 241 5.11 -10.10 2.61
C LEU A 241 5.50 -10.78 3.91
N VAL A 242 6.38 -10.15 4.65
CA VAL A 242 6.78 -10.57 6.00
C VAL A 242 6.53 -9.43 6.95
N SER A 243 5.79 -9.67 8.01
CA SER A 243 5.48 -8.68 9.03
C SER A 243 5.79 -9.23 10.42
N PRO A 244 6.38 -8.42 11.30
CA PRO A 244 6.60 -8.81 12.70
C PRO A 244 5.29 -8.98 13.48
N ARG A 245 4.19 -8.44 12.96
CA ARG A 245 2.87 -8.48 13.56
C ARG A 245 1.80 -8.48 12.47
N ALA A 246 0.84 -9.38 12.59
CA ALA A 246 -0.25 -9.49 11.63
C ALA A 246 -1.24 -8.31 11.70
N ASP A 247 -1.37 -7.62 12.86
CA ASP A 247 -2.24 -6.47 13.04
C ASP A 247 -1.86 -5.27 12.16
N LEU A 248 -0.57 -5.11 11.83
CA LEU A 248 -0.12 -4.05 10.91
C LEU A 248 -0.78 -4.16 9.52
N LEU A 249 -1.22 -5.36 9.16
CA LEU A 249 -1.86 -5.66 7.88
C LEU A 249 -3.36 -5.88 8.02
N LEU A 250 -3.76 -6.64 9.04
CA LEU A 250 -5.12 -7.13 9.18
C LEU A 250 -5.94 -6.28 10.15
N GLY A 251 -5.29 -5.38 10.92
CA GLY A 251 -5.97 -4.58 11.95
C GLY A 251 -7.12 -3.76 11.37
N GLY A 252 -6.89 -3.03 10.28
CA GLY A 252 -7.93 -2.22 9.64
C GLY A 252 -9.09 -3.06 9.06
N LEU A 253 -8.80 -4.25 8.55
CA LEU A 253 -9.82 -5.18 8.08
C LEU A 253 -10.66 -5.71 9.26
N LEU A 254 -9.98 -6.08 10.34
CA LEU A 254 -10.61 -6.62 11.54
C LEU A 254 -11.29 -5.55 12.39
N ASP A 255 -11.05 -4.26 12.15
CA ASP A 255 -11.84 -3.19 12.77
C ASP A 255 -13.26 -3.11 12.20
N ASN A 256 -13.51 -3.70 11.04
CA ASN A 256 -14.85 -3.81 10.48
C ASN A 256 -15.72 -4.76 11.31
N ALA A 257 -16.81 -4.22 11.87
CA ALA A 257 -17.73 -4.96 12.74
C ALA A 257 -18.35 -6.19 12.05
N SER A 258 -18.68 -6.08 10.76
CA SER A 258 -19.28 -7.18 9.99
C SER A 258 -18.31 -8.33 9.80
N ILE A 259 -17.02 -8.04 9.61
CA ILE A 259 -15.97 -9.06 9.48
C ILE A 259 -15.76 -9.75 10.84
N LYS A 260 -15.67 -8.98 11.93
CA LYS A 260 -15.57 -9.54 13.30
C LYS A 260 -16.73 -10.49 13.59
N GLN A 261 -17.94 -10.02 13.36
CA GLN A 261 -19.16 -10.79 13.58
C GLN A 261 -19.16 -12.06 12.72
N SER A 262 -18.77 -11.96 11.45
CA SER A 262 -18.70 -13.13 10.56
C SER A 262 -17.66 -14.16 11.04
N LEU A 263 -16.50 -13.73 11.49
CA LEU A 263 -15.47 -14.62 12.03
C LEU A 263 -15.94 -15.32 13.29
N GLU A 264 -16.60 -14.61 14.20
CA GLU A 264 -17.12 -15.16 15.44
C GLU A 264 -18.29 -16.11 15.18
N THR A 265 -19.30 -15.68 14.40
CA THR A 265 -20.54 -16.43 14.15
C THR A 265 -20.31 -17.61 13.22
N ASN A 266 -19.55 -17.43 12.13
CA ASN A 266 -19.41 -18.44 11.08
C ASN A 266 -18.25 -19.40 11.29
N PHE A 267 -17.25 -19.02 12.08
CA PHE A 267 -16.04 -19.81 12.29
C PHE A 267 -15.71 -20.04 13.77
N GLY A 268 -16.53 -19.52 14.68
CA GLY A 268 -16.32 -19.68 16.13
C GLY A 268 -15.00 -19.09 16.60
N LEU A 269 -14.52 -18.01 15.97
CA LEU A 269 -13.25 -17.35 16.30
C LEU A 269 -13.49 -16.13 17.20
N PRO A 270 -13.34 -16.26 18.54
CA PRO A 270 -13.55 -15.16 19.46
C PRO A 270 -12.45 -14.10 19.31
N LEU A 271 -12.80 -12.84 19.60
CA LEU A 271 -11.89 -11.69 19.48
C LEU A 271 -10.59 -11.86 20.28
N THR A 272 -10.63 -12.55 21.41
CA THR A 272 -9.44 -12.81 22.24
C THR A 272 -8.43 -13.70 21.51
N THR A 273 -8.91 -14.73 20.82
CA THR A 273 -8.07 -15.60 19.99
C THR A 273 -7.52 -14.85 18.79
N LEU A 274 -8.35 -14.05 18.13
CA LEU A 274 -7.92 -13.20 17.01
C LEU A 274 -6.81 -12.23 17.44
N LYS A 275 -6.92 -11.59 18.60
CA LYS A 275 -5.87 -10.72 19.14
C LYS A 275 -4.53 -11.43 19.27
N SER A 276 -4.51 -12.62 19.84
CA SER A 276 -3.28 -13.41 20.01
C SER A 276 -2.64 -13.78 18.66
N LEU A 277 -3.45 -14.01 17.62
CA LEU A 277 -2.96 -14.25 16.27
C LEU A 277 -2.49 -12.98 15.59
N LEU A 278 -3.11 -11.82 15.88
CA LEU A 278 -2.75 -10.53 15.31
C LEU A 278 -1.41 -10.00 15.81
N ASP A 279 -1.05 -10.30 17.05
CA ASP A 279 0.25 -9.92 17.61
C ASP A 279 1.40 -10.81 17.11
N ALA A 280 1.08 -11.87 16.37
CA ALA A 280 2.03 -12.84 15.86
C ALA A 280 2.77 -12.35 14.60
N PRO A 281 4.05 -12.71 14.45
CA PRO A 281 4.74 -12.60 13.17
C PRO A 281 4.02 -13.39 12.08
N ILE A 282 3.91 -12.80 10.90
CA ILE A 282 3.24 -13.40 9.76
C ILE A 282 4.09 -13.30 8.50
N GLN A 283 4.09 -14.35 7.70
CA GLN A 283 4.56 -14.36 6.32
C GLN A 283 3.39 -14.71 5.42
N ILE A 284 3.23 -13.95 4.34
CA ILE A 284 2.23 -14.16 3.31
C ILE A 284 2.95 -14.34 1.99
N ARG A 285 2.64 -15.42 1.28
CA ARG A 285 3.12 -15.68 -0.08
C ARG A 285 1.93 -15.90 -0.99
N LEU A 286 1.97 -15.30 -2.17
CA LEU A 286 1.05 -15.57 -3.25
C LEU A 286 1.84 -16.17 -4.40
N GLU A 287 1.49 -17.35 -4.82
CA GLU A 287 2.15 -18.06 -5.91
C GLU A 287 1.20 -18.27 -7.08
N SER A 288 1.70 -18.07 -8.30
CA SER A 288 0.93 -18.34 -9.52
C SER A 288 0.62 -19.82 -9.64
N LYS A 289 -0.53 -20.14 -10.22
CA LYS A 289 -0.95 -21.50 -10.50
C LYS A 289 -1.39 -21.63 -11.95
N ASP A 290 -0.84 -22.62 -12.63
CA ASP A 290 -1.10 -22.83 -14.05
C ASP A 290 -2.42 -23.59 -14.34
N SER A 291 -3.00 -24.21 -13.30
CA SER A 291 -4.21 -25.04 -13.46
C SER A 291 -5.05 -25.10 -12.19
N GLY A 292 -6.31 -25.40 -12.34
CA GLY A 292 -7.27 -25.54 -11.24
C GLY A 292 -8.28 -24.41 -11.15
N PRO A 293 -9.11 -24.37 -10.10
CA PRO A 293 -10.19 -23.39 -9.96
C PRO A 293 -9.71 -21.99 -9.54
N PHE A 294 -8.47 -21.87 -9.12
CA PHE A 294 -7.87 -20.61 -8.67
C PHE A 294 -6.64 -20.29 -9.53
N GLN A 295 -6.42 -19.02 -9.80
CA GLN A 295 -5.28 -18.49 -10.56
C GLN A 295 -4.00 -18.44 -9.72
N ALA A 296 -4.13 -18.46 -8.40
CA ALA A 296 -3.01 -18.42 -7.47
C ALA A 296 -3.33 -19.15 -6.18
N VAL A 297 -2.27 -19.52 -5.45
CA VAL A 297 -2.33 -20.08 -4.10
C VAL A 297 -1.81 -19.05 -3.12
N LEU A 298 -2.58 -18.79 -2.08
CA LEU A 298 -2.19 -17.97 -0.96
C LEU A 298 -1.67 -18.86 0.17
N HIS A 299 -0.43 -18.65 0.58
CA HIS A 299 0.18 -19.28 1.75
C HIS A 299 0.34 -18.26 2.86
N LEU A 300 -0.08 -18.64 4.05
CA LEU A 300 0.03 -17.87 5.28
C LEU A 300 0.80 -18.67 6.31
N GLU A 301 1.90 -18.14 6.79
CA GLU A 301 2.68 -18.71 7.88
C GLU A 301 2.58 -17.79 9.08
N LEU A 302 2.19 -18.34 10.23
CA LEU A 302 2.05 -17.62 11.48
C LEU A 302 2.94 -18.25 12.55
N GLN A 303 3.64 -17.41 13.32
CA GLN A 303 4.36 -17.84 14.51
C GLN A 303 3.62 -17.31 15.74
N THR A 304 2.85 -18.15 16.38
CA THR A 304 1.95 -17.74 17.48
C THR A 304 2.43 -18.20 18.85
N THR A 305 2.06 -17.44 19.87
CA THR A 305 2.29 -17.79 21.27
C THR A 305 1.19 -18.68 21.86
N LEU A 306 0.13 -18.96 21.09
CA LEU A 306 -0.91 -19.88 21.48
C LEU A 306 -0.30 -21.28 21.69
N LYS A 307 -0.74 -21.96 22.75
CA LYS A 307 -0.36 -23.34 22.95
C LYS A 307 -0.96 -24.24 21.86
N ARG A 308 -0.25 -25.30 21.52
CA ARG A 308 -0.65 -26.24 20.46
C ARG A 308 -2.10 -26.72 20.59
N HIS A 309 -2.56 -27.05 21.80
CA HIS A 309 -3.94 -27.52 21.99
C HIS A 309 -4.97 -26.42 21.73
N ASP A 310 -4.68 -25.17 22.11
CA ASP A 310 -5.58 -24.02 21.84
C ASP A 310 -5.65 -23.74 20.34
N LEU A 311 -4.51 -23.79 19.66
CA LEU A 311 -4.43 -23.61 18.21
C LEU A 311 -5.15 -24.76 17.48
N ALA A 312 -4.94 -26.00 17.90
CA ALA A 312 -5.65 -27.16 17.35
C ALA A 312 -7.17 -27.06 17.56
N ALA A 313 -7.62 -26.56 18.72
CA ALA A 313 -9.05 -26.31 18.96
C ALA A 313 -9.64 -25.22 18.06
N VAL A 314 -8.87 -24.16 17.77
CA VAL A 314 -9.26 -23.13 16.80
C VAL A 314 -9.40 -23.73 15.41
N LEU A 315 -8.38 -24.45 14.95
CA LEU A 315 -8.37 -25.09 13.63
C LEU A 315 -9.47 -26.13 13.47
N SER A 316 -9.79 -26.88 14.54
CA SER A 316 -10.91 -27.84 14.56
C SER A 316 -12.25 -27.14 14.36
N ARG A 317 -12.49 -25.98 15.00
CA ARG A 317 -13.71 -25.20 14.77
C ARG A 317 -13.85 -24.70 13.34
N VAL A 318 -12.74 -24.22 12.78
CA VAL A 318 -12.69 -23.81 11.37
C VAL A 318 -12.98 -25.01 10.46
N SER A 319 -12.40 -26.19 10.76
CA SER A 319 -12.72 -27.43 10.04
C SER A 319 -14.20 -27.72 10.03
N HIS A 320 -14.81 -27.75 11.21
CA HIS A 320 -16.24 -28.05 11.35
C HIS A 320 -17.10 -27.07 10.55
N ALA A 321 -16.81 -25.77 10.64
CA ALA A 321 -17.51 -24.76 9.86
C ALA A 321 -17.36 -24.93 8.34
N LEU A 322 -16.25 -25.50 7.87
CA LEU A 322 -16.03 -25.80 6.46
C LEU A 322 -16.74 -27.07 6.02
N GLU A 323 -16.75 -28.11 6.89
CA GLU A 323 -17.48 -29.36 6.69
C GLU A 323 -19.01 -29.08 6.59
N GLU A 324 -19.57 -28.23 7.45
CA GLU A 324 -20.97 -27.79 7.38
C GLU A 324 -21.33 -27.09 6.06
N ARG A 325 -20.33 -26.52 5.36
CA ARG A 325 -20.47 -25.91 4.04
C ARG A 325 -20.22 -26.88 2.88
N GLY A 326 -20.11 -28.17 3.18
CA GLY A 326 -19.95 -29.23 2.19
C GLY A 326 -18.54 -29.41 1.66
N LEU A 327 -17.53 -29.02 2.43
CA LEU A 327 -16.14 -29.37 2.13
C LEU A 327 -15.76 -30.68 2.83
N GLU A 328 -15.02 -31.50 2.13
CA GLU A 328 -14.46 -32.75 2.63
C GLU A 328 -13.05 -32.53 3.17
N ARG A 329 -12.79 -33.12 4.33
CA ARG A 329 -11.51 -33.05 5.00
C ARG A 329 -10.69 -34.31 4.69
N HIS A 330 -9.45 -34.10 4.24
CA HIS A 330 -8.48 -35.17 4.02
C HIS A 330 -7.24 -34.91 4.89
N ILE A 331 -6.59 -36.00 5.30
CA ILE A 331 -5.29 -35.92 6.01
C ILE A 331 -4.24 -36.48 5.06
N GLU A 332 -3.23 -35.68 4.77
CA GLU A 332 -2.13 -36.01 3.87
C GLU A 332 -0.79 -35.88 4.61
N ASP A 333 0.13 -36.77 4.34
CA ASP A 333 1.50 -36.66 4.84
C ASP A 333 2.31 -35.77 3.90
N VAL A 334 2.87 -34.70 4.43
CA VAL A 334 3.70 -33.74 3.71
C VAL A 334 5.14 -33.89 4.18
N ILE A 335 6.04 -34.16 3.24
CA ILE A 335 7.48 -34.29 3.55
C ILE A 335 8.06 -32.90 3.76
N ASN A 336 8.70 -32.68 4.90
CA ASN A 336 9.37 -31.40 5.19
C ASN A 336 10.58 -31.18 4.26
N PRO A 337 11.01 -29.90 4.04
CA PRO A 337 12.13 -29.58 3.15
C PRO A 337 13.46 -30.26 3.54
N ASP A 338 13.59 -30.68 4.80
CA ASP A 338 14.75 -31.43 5.30
C ASP A 338 14.77 -32.90 4.85
N GLY A 339 13.67 -33.38 4.25
CA GLY A 339 13.48 -34.76 3.80
C GLY A 339 13.45 -35.82 4.90
N ARG A 340 13.51 -35.38 6.18
CA ARG A 340 13.71 -36.30 7.34
C ARG A 340 12.45 -36.52 8.16
N SER A 341 11.48 -35.65 8.06
CA SER A 341 10.24 -35.74 8.83
C SER A 341 9.02 -35.48 7.95
N ALA A 342 7.93 -36.20 8.22
CA ALA A 342 6.64 -35.93 7.63
C ALA A 342 5.78 -35.15 8.63
N SER A 343 5.08 -34.14 8.14
CA SER A 343 4.04 -33.43 8.89
C SER A 343 2.67 -33.80 8.33
N GLN A 344 1.69 -33.93 9.19
CA GLN A 344 0.31 -34.14 8.75
C GLN A 344 -0.32 -32.81 8.34
N ALA A 345 -0.80 -32.76 7.11
CA ALA A 345 -1.61 -31.68 6.59
C ALA A 345 -3.09 -32.05 6.65
N VAL A 346 -3.91 -31.09 7.05
CA VAL A 346 -5.36 -31.15 6.86
C VAL A 346 -5.67 -30.38 5.59
N VAL A 347 -6.29 -31.05 4.62
CA VAL A 347 -6.60 -30.49 3.30
C VAL A 347 -8.11 -30.53 3.08
N TRP A 348 -8.67 -29.47 2.50
CA TRP A 348 -10.09 -29.44 2.13
C TRP A 348 -10.25 -29.45 0.62
N SER A 349 -11.20 -30.24 0.18
CA SER A 349 -11.66 -30.30 -1.20
C SER A 349 -13.20 -30.29 -1.27
N ARG A 350 -13.74 -30.10 -2.43
CA ARG A 350 -15.11 -30.58 -2.74
C ARG A 350 -15.03 -32.04 -3.16
N ALA A 351 -16.16 -32.75 -3.12
CA ALA A 351 -16.24 -34.16 -3.53
C ALA A 351 -15.45 -34.41 -4.80
N ALA A 352 -14.42 -35.29 -4.72
CA ALA A 352 -13.51 -35.66 -5.82
C ALA A 352 -12.83 -34.47 -6.54
N GLY A 353 -12.83 -33.26 -5.94
CA GLY A 353 -12.22 -32.05 -6.53
C GLY A 353 -10.77 -31.82 -6.09
N PRO A 354 -10.08 -30.86 -6.72
CA PRO A 354 -8.72 -30.47 -6.32
C PRO A 354 -8.74 -29.78 -4.94
N PRO A 355 -7.61 -29.79 -4.21
CA PRO A 355 -7.45 -29.08 -2.97
C PRO A 355 -7.83 -27.59 -3.09
N LEU A 356 -8.70 -27.12 -2.19
CA LEU A 356 -9.11 -25.72 -2.10
C LEU A 356 -8.35 -24.95 -1.02
N GLY A 357 -7.73 -25.65 -0.09
CA GLY A 357 -6.94 -25.09 0.99
C GLY A 357 -6.61 -26.11 2.03
N GLY A 358 -5.90 -25.67 3.06
CA GLY A 358 -5.54 -26.57 4.15
C GLY A 358 -4.64 -25.90 5.19
N TRP A 359 -4.16 -26.68 6.14
CA TRP A 359 -3.14 -26.27 7.09
C TRP A 359 -2.21 -27.40 7.48
N ILE A 360 -1.02 -27.01 7.93
CA ILE A 360 -0.06 -27.87 8.60
C ILE A 360 0.18 -27.32 10.00
N LEU A 361 0.13 -28.21 10.99
CA LEU A 361 0.55 -27.94 12.35
C LEU A 361 1.75 -28.86 12.64
N PRO A 362 2.99 -28.38 12.51
CA PRO A 362 4.16 -29.22 12.61
C PRO A 362 4.29 -29.87 13.99
N PRO A 363 4.87 -31.05 14.08
CA PRO A 363 5.13 -31.73 15.37
C PRO A 363 6.29 -31.00 16.07
N SER A 364 6.02 -29.87 16.69
CA SER A 364 7.01 -29.15 17.48
C SER A 364 6.80 -29.40 18.96
N LYS A 365 7.90 -29.61 19.69
CA LYS A 365 7.93 -29.57 21.16
C LYS A 365 8.33 -28.19 21.66
N ASP A 366 8.81 -27.31 20.78
CA ASP A 366 9.37 -26.03 21.13
C ASP A 366 8.34 -24.91 20.84
N SER A 367 8.18 -24.01 21.79
CA SER A 367 7.48 -22.72 21.55
C SER A 367 8.43 -21.73 20.89
N PRO A 368 7.93 -20.86 20.00
CA PRO A 368 6.53 -20.62 19.63
C PRO A 368 5.99 -21.60 18.58
N GLU A 369 4.69 -21.85 18.64
CA GLU A 369 4.02 -22.71 17.67
C GLU A 369 3.95 -22.03 16.29
N HIS A 370 4.21 -22.83 15.26
CA HIS A 370 4.08 -22.41 13.87
C HIS A 370 2.85 -23.05 13.24
N VAL A 371 2.15 -22.30 12.39
CA VAL A 371 1.07 -22.83 11.57
C VAL A 371 1.22 -22.34 10.14
N SER A 372 1.11 -23.25 9.18
CA SER A 372 0.99 -22.94 7.76
C SER A 372 -0.44 -23.13 7.33
N LEU A 373 -1.01 -22.15 6.66
CA LEU A 373 -2.35 -22.16 6.09
C LEU A 373 -2.23 -21.92 4.58
N SER A 374 -3.10 -22.55 3.80
CA SER A 374 -3.19 -22.28 2.36
C SER A 374 -4.63 -22.11 1.91
N ILE A 375 -4.82 -21.28 0.88
CA ILE A 375 -6.08 -21.07 0.16
C ILE A 375 -5.78 -21.13 -1.34
N GLY A 376 -6.52 -21.96 -2.08
CA GLY A 376 -6.33 -22.16 -3.51
C GLY A 376 -5.50 -23.38 -3.88
N GLY A 377 -4.91 -24.06 -2.88
CA GLY A 377 -4.09 -25.25 -3.07
C GLY A 377 -3.73 -25.93 -1.74
N PRO A 378 -2.98 -27.03 -1.78
CA PRO A 378 -2.54 -27.72 -0.58
C PRO A 378 -1.56 -26.84 0.22
N PRO A 379 -1.47 -27.00 1.54
CA PRO A 379 -0.50 -26.29 2.35
C PRO A 379 0.92 -26.79 2.04
N LEU A 380 1.86 -25.86 2.02
CA LEU A 380 3.27 -26.16 1.85
C LEU A 380 3.93 -26.41 3.21
N PRO A 381 5.00 -27.25 3.23
CA PRO A 381 5.84 -27.39 4.41
C PRO A 381 6.40 -26.02 4.82
N LEU A 382 6.54 -25.83 6.12
CA LEU A 382 7.01 -24.58 6.69
C LEU A 382 8.46 -24.28 6.28
N ASP A 383 8.64 -23.24 5.50
CA ASP A 383 9.91 -22.53 5.55
C ASP A 383 9.94 -21.76 6.87
N ARG A 384 10.92 -22.00 7.71
CA ARG A 384 11.06 -21.24 8.96
C ARG A 384 11.02 -19.75 8.58
N ILE A 385 10.02 -19.01 9.09
CA ILE A 385 10.00 -17.56 9.00
C ILE A 385 11.38 -17.13 9.47
N SER A 386 12.19 -16.61 8.56
CA SER A 386 13.55 -16.26 8.91
C SER A 386 13.43 -15.19 9.98
N SER A 387 13.69 -15.54 11.24
CA SER A 387 13.61 -14.67 12.41
C SER A 387 14.53 -13.43 12.32
N ARG A 388 15.26 -13.28 11.21
CA ARG A 388 16.05 -12.08 10.84
C ARG A 388 15.21 -10.85 10.58
N SER A 389 13.91 -10.97 10.32
CA SER A 389 12.99 -9.86 10.08
C SER A 389 12.46 -9.20 11.38
N GLY A 390 13.15 -9.27 12.45
CA GLY A 390 12.76 -9.01 13.84
C GLY A 390 11.95 -7.75 14.19
N LYS A 391 11.78 -6.73 13.33
CA LYS A 391 11.02 -5.50 13.63
C LYS A 391 10.48 -4.79 12.40
N GLU A 392 10.66 -5.34 11.21
CA GLU A 392 10.42 -4.66 9.96
C GLU A 392 9.36 -5.41 9.16
N LEU A 393 8.44 -4.66 8.56
CA LEU A 393 7.59 -5.21 7.54
C LEU A 393 8.32 -5.09 6.19
N THR A 394 8.40 -6.18 5.45
CA THR A 394 8.95 -6.20 4.10
C THR A 394 7.94 -6.75 3.12
N LEU A 395 7.93 -6.15 1.93
CA LEU A 395 7.07 -6.55 0.85
C LEU A 395 7.85 -6.61 -0.45
N SER A 396 7.63 -7.68 -1.19
CA SER A 396 8.09 -7.84 -2.56
C SER A 396 6.92 -8.26 -3.45
N VAL A 397 6.77 -7.63 -4.60
CA VAL A 397 5.66 -7.88 -5.54
C VAL A 397 6.19 -7.86 -6.96
N ARG A 398 5.54 -8.63 -7.83
CA ARG A 398 5.72 -8.65 -9.29
C ARG A 398 4.45 -8.15 -9.97
N PRO A 399 4.28 -6.81 -10.12
CA PRO A 399 3.03 -6.22 -10.59
C PRO A 399 2.63 -6.68 -11.99
N ALA A 400 3.57 -6.71 -12.94
CA ALA A 400 3.31 -7.14 -14.31
C ALA A 400 2.77 -8.58 -14.36
N ASP A 401 3.27 -9.46 -13.49
CA ASP A 401 2.80 -10.84 -13.43
C ASP A 401 1.44 -10.98 -12.75
N LEU A 402 1.15 -10.13 -11.75
CA LEU A 402 -0.20 -10.05 -11.16
C LEU A 402 -1.26 -9.60 -12.19
N ILE A 403 -0.91 -8.67 -13.07
CA ILE A 403 -1.78 -8.26 -14.18
C ILE A 403 -2.01 -9.42 -15.17
N LYS A 404 -0.94 -10.14 -15.54
CA LYS A 404 -1.05 -11.30 -16.44
C LYS A 404 -1.97 -12.39 -15.89
N GLN A 405 -1.97 -12.56 -14.57
CA GLN A 405 -2.81 -13.53 -13.87
C GLN A 405 -4.21 -12.98 -13.53
N ASP A 406 -4.58 -11.79 -14.02
CA ASP A 406 -5.86 -11.13 -13.73
C ASP A 406 -6.13 -10.92 -12.22
N LEU A 407 -5.07 -10.91 -11.42
CA LEU A 407 -5.10 -10.72 -9.97
C LEU A 407 -5.05 -9.24 -9.57
N MET A 408 -4.71 -8.37 -10.52
CA MET A 408 -4.67 -6.93 -10.36
C MET A 408 -5.43 -6.24 -11.49
N SER A 409 -6.15 -5.16 -11.15
CA SER A 409 -6.96 -4.43 -12.13
C SER A 409 -6.09 -3.70 -13.17
N GLN A 410 -6.53 -3.73 -14.42
CA GLN A 410 -5.99 -2.93 -15.52
C GLN A 410 -6.12 -1.41 -15.32
N SER A 411 -6.96 -0.97 -14.38
CA SER A 411 -7.16 0.45 -14.08
C SER A 411 -5.98 1.11 -13.35
N TRP A 412 -5.01 0.32 -12.92
CA TRP A 412 -3.80 0.84 -12.29
C TRP A 412 -2.90 1.57 -13.29
N SER A 413 -2.00 2.47 -12.79
CA SER A 413 -1.08 3.21 -13.66
C SER A 413 -0.18 2.31 -14.48
N ALA A 414 0.16 2.76 -15.68
CA ALA A 414 1.13 2.08 -16.50
C ALA A 414 2.44 1.82 -15.74
N SER A 415 2.95 2.82 -15.03
CA SER A 415 4.19 2.69 -14.24
C SER A 415 4.17 1.55 -13.22
N ILE A 416 2.98 1.17 -12.74
CA ILE A 416 2.84 0.08 -11.77
C ILE A 416 2.52 -1.23 -12.48
N ARG A 417 1.54 -1.18 -13.40
CA ARG A 417 1.15 -2.38 -14.15
C ARG A 417 2.33 -3.03 -14.86
N ASP A 418 3.18 -2.18 -15.43
CA ASP A 418 4.29 -2.60 -16.26
C ASP A 418 5.56 -2.87 -15.44
N ALA A 419 5.56 -2.50 -14.15
CA ALA A 419 6.72 -2.70 -13.28
C ALA A 419 7.04 -4.18 -13.09
N VAL A 420 8.33 -4.50 -13.27
CA VAL A 420 8.84 -5.87 -13.11
C VAL A 420 8.89 -6.26 -11.64
N ALA A 421 9.25 -5.33 -10.78
CA ALA A 421 9.38 -5.57 -9.36
C ALA A 421 9.05 -4.33 -8.54
N LEU A 422 8.42 -4.58 -7.41
CA LEU A 422 8.14 -3.63 -6.37
C LEU A 422 8.66 -4.17 -5.06
N GLN A 423 9.46 -3.39 -4.35
CA GLN A 423 9.99 -3.74 -3.05
C GLN A 423 9.80 -2.60 -2.07
N LEU A 424 9.37 -2.96 -0.86
CA LEU A 424 9.01 -2.04 0.19
C LEU A 424 9.46 -2.55 1.55
N ARG A 425 9.86 -1.62 2.40
CA ARG A 425 10.21 -1.86 3.80
C ARG A 425 9.55 -0.80 4.67
N LEU A 426 8.97 -1.24 5.77
CA LEU A 426 8.44 -0.38 6.83
C LEU A 426 9.18 -0.65 8.13
N VAL A 427 9.62 0.41 8.78
CA VAL A 427 10.36 0.35 10.05
C VAL A 427 9.72 1.32 11.04
N PRO A 428 9.37 0.88 12.26
CA PRO A 428 8.86 1.79 13.28
C PRO A 428 9.85 2.93 13.56
N LEU A 429 9.38 4.18 13.52
CA LEU A 429 10.19 5.37 13.85
C LEU A 429 10.46 5.50 15.35
N LEU A 430 9.54 4.98 16.18
CA LEU A 430 9.60 5.07 17.63
C LEU A 430 9.47 3.67 18.23
N LYS A 431 10.33 3.34 19.18
CA LYS A 431 10.37 2.01 19.83
C LYS A 431 9.05 1.62 20.52
N SER A 432 8.27 2.60 20.97
CA SER A 432 7.06 2.36 21.77
C SER A 432 5.74 2.61 21.03
N LYS A 433 5.78 3.10 19.78
CA LYS A 433 4.56 3.48 19.02
C LYS A 433 4.69 3.08 17.57
N SER A 434 3.85 2.17 17.12
CA SER A 434 3.74 1.73 15.72
C SER A 434 2.99 2.72 14.81
N ASP A 435 2.43 3.80 15.38
CA ASP A 435 1.62 4.77 14.63
C ASP A 435 2.41 5.53 13.56
N TRP A 436 3.73 5.66 13.72
CA TRP A 436 4.64 6.32 12.77
C TRP A 436 5.73 5.36 12.33
N GLN A 437 5.85 5.20 11.04
CA GLN A 437 6.79 4.25 10.44
C GLN A 437 7.59 4.94 9.34
N TRP A 438 8.88 4.59 9.23
CA TRP A 438 9.67 4.90 8.07
C TRP A 438 9.35 3.92 6.95
N MET A 439 9.06 4.44 5.78
CA MET A 439 8.87 3.69 4.56
C MET A 439 9.99 3.97 3.59
N GLU A 440 10.54 2.93 3.03
CA GLU A 440 11.45 3.04 1.90
C GLU A 440 11.24 1.90 0.91
N GLY A 441 11.50 2.14 -0.35
CA GLY A 441 11.34 1.13 -1.36
C GLY A 441 11.73 1.57 -2.75
N GLN A 442 11.53 0.66 -3.69
CA GLN A 442 11.81 0.87 -5.10
C GLN A 442 10.78 0.17 -5.98
N LEU A 443 10.53 0.79 -7.11
CA LEU A 443 9.76 0.25 -8.23
C LEU A 443 10.70 0.15 -9.42
N ALA A 444 10.82 -1.01 -10.01
CA ALA A 444 11.65 -1.24 -11.19
C ALA A 444 10.77 -1.28 -12.45
N ASP A 445 11.01 -0.36 -13.38
CA ASP A 445 10.43 -0.39 -14.71
C ASP A 445 11.07 -1.55 -15.53
N PRO A 446 10.42 -2.06 -16.58
CA PRO A 446 10.94 -3.10 -17.44
C PRO A 446 12.24 -2.74 -18.12
#